data_aab2493b95feb306b6c9a2cc3d782182
#
_entry.id   aab2493b95feb306b6c9a2cc3d782182
#
_cell.length_a   1.000
_cell.length_b   1.000
_cell.length_c   1.000
_cell.angle_alpha   90.00
_cell.angle_beta   90.00
_cell.angle_gamma   90.00
#
_symmetry.space_group_name_H-M   'P 1'
#
loop_
_entity.id
_entity.type
_entity.pdbx_description
1 polymer ?
#
loop_
_entity_poly.entity_id
_entity_poly.type
_entity_poly.pdbx_seq_one_letter_code
_entity_poly.pdbx_strand_id
1 'polypeptide(L)'
;MNSMSTTLIVSIIFGWLAGWLINYLADVLPSTRRFSQPTCPQCGEHFTWQDYLFFRACQNGHSRQTRLWIVQIVILAASVYTWIKPPSKLGYFLGLLLIIYFGVIFVIDLEHRLILHPTSIVGSFLGLIVGTVAHGIWPTLLGGLGGLLIMLAFYGLGVLFTRIRTKRMLAMGQEVDDEEALGSGDVILVTILGLIVGWPLIWLCLLYGILLGGLFSLFIILWLILSGRYKNNALMTFIPYGPYFIITASLIIYFPKLLALIVPG
;
A
#
# COMPACT_ATOMS: atom_id res chain seq x y z
N MET A 1 -15.99 21.19 28.08
CA MET A 1 -16.66 20.44 26.97
C MET A 1 -16.37 21.02 25.60
N ASN A 2 -16.11 22.33 25.43
CA ASN A 2 -15.97 22.95 24.12
C ASN A 2 -14.61 22.69 23.39
N SER A 3 -13.51 22.39 24.08
CA SER A 3 -12.22 22.20 23.42
C SER A 3 -12.09 20.83 22.73
N MET A 4 -12.69 19.79 23.30
CA MET A 4 -12.62 18.43 22.77
C MET A 4 -13.48 18.23 21.52
N SER A 5 -14.61 18.93 21.42
CA SER A 5 -15.47 18.89 20.23
C SER A 5 -14.87 19.68 19.07
N THR A 6 -14.25 20.84 19.32
CA THR A 6 -13.58 21.62 18.27
C THR A 6 -12.37 20.89 17.70
N THR A 7 -11.62 20.18 18.52
CA THR A 7 -10.45 19.43 18.06
C THR A 7 -10.82 18.18 17.23
N LEU A 8 -11.93 17.51 17.53
CA LEU A 8 -12.45 16.41 16.71
C LEU A 8 -12.91 16.88 15.32
N ILE A 9 -13.52 18.07 15.22
CA ILE A 9 -13.93 18.65 13.92
C ILE A 9 -12.72 18.81 13.02
N VAL A 10 -11.58 19.24 13.55
CA VAL A 10 -10.33 19.39 12.81
C VAL A 10 -9.89 18.05 12.20
N SER A 11 -9.90 16.96 12.98
CA SER A 11 -9.50 15.65 12.46
C SER A 11 -10.46 15.11 11.40
N ILE A 12 -11.76 15.42 11.50
CA ILE A 12 -12.76 15.05 10.48
C ILE A 12 -12.49 15.80 9.17
N ILE A 13 -12.23 17.10 9.22
CA ILE A 13 -11.93 17.91 8.04
C ILE A 13 -10.65 17.41 7.36
N PHE A 14 -9.55 17.23 8.12
CA PHE A 14 -8.30 16.71 7.56
C PHE A 14 -8.44 15.28 7.04
N GLY A 15 -9.20 14.42 7.72
CA GLY A 15 -9.47 13.06 7.26
C GLY A 15 -10.28 13.04 5.96
N TRP A 16 -11.26 13.94 5.81
CA TRP A 16 -12.02 14.09 4.58
C TRP A 16 -11.14 14.53 3.41
N LEU A 17 -10.32 15.55 3.62
CA LEU A 17 -9.37 16.04 2.63
C LEU A 17 -8.32 14.97 2.25
N ALA A 18 -7.83 14.22 3.24
CA ALA A 18 -6.89 13.12 3.02
C ALA A 18 -7.50 12.01 2.16
N GLY A 19 -8.72 11.56 2.47
CA GLY A 19 -9.43 10.56 1.67
C GLY A 19 -9.71 11.03 0.24
N TRP A 20 -10.09 12.31 0.07
CA TRP A 20 -10.24 12.91 -1.24
C TRP A 20 -8.93 12.93 -2.03
N LEU A 21 -7.83 13.32 -1.38
CA LEU A 21 -6.50 13.36 -2.01
C LEU A 21 -6.03 11.97 -2.43
N ILE A 22 -6.25 10.94 -1.59
CA ILE A 22 -5.91 9.55 -1.93
C ILE A 22 -6.69 9.10 -3.16
N ASN A 23 -8.00 9.33 -3.19
CA ASN A 23 -8.84 8.98 -4.33
C ASN A 23 -8.40 9.69 -5.60
N TYR A 24 -8.10 10.99 -5.52
CA TYR A 24 -7.61 11.77 -6.65
C TYR A 24 -6.29 11.22 -7.21
N LEU A 25 -5.31 10.99 -6.33
CA LEU A 25 -4.01 10.49 -6.75
C LEU A 25 -4.09 9.07 -7.32
N ALA A 26 -4.96 8.22 -6.75
CA ALA A 26 -5.17 6.86 -7.24
C ALA A 26 -5.88 6.82 -8.60
N ASP A 27 -6.78 7.78 -8.89
CA ASP A 27 -7.44 7.87 -10.19
C ASP A 27 -6.51 8.44 -11.29
N VAL A 28 -5.65 9.39 -10.94
CA VAL A 28 -4.92 10.19 -11.93
C VAL A 28 -3.50 9.67 -12.19
N LEU A 29 -2.74 9.32 -11.15
CA LEU A 29 -1.33 8.96 -11.29
C LEU A 29 -1.07 7.71 -12.13
N PRO A 30 -1.87 6.62 -12.05
CA PRO A 30 -1.60 5.43 -12.87
C PRO A 30 -1.68 5.69 -14.38
N SER A 31 -2.61 6.55 -14.80
CA SER A 31 -2.85 6.84 -16.20
C SER A 31 -1.93 7.91 -16.78
N THR A 32 -1.68 8.99 -16.04
CA THR A 32 -1.00 10.18 -16.58
C THR A 32 0.42 10.37 -16.04
N ARG A 33 0.73 9.76 -14.88
CA ARG A 33 1.99 9.96 -14.12
C ARG A 33 2.27 11.44 -13.77
N ARG A 34 1.27 12.30 -13.90
CA ARG A 34 1.31 13.75 -13.64
C ARG A 34 0.00 14.19 -12.99
N PHE A 35 0.00 15.35 -12.39
CA PHE A 35 -1.23 16.00 -11.94
C PHE A 35 -2.04 16.44 -13.16
N SER A 36 -3.22 15.88 -13.35
CA SER A 36 -4.12 16.19 -14.44
C SER A 36 -5.57 16.18 -13.95
N GLN A 37 -6.47 16.63 -14.81
CA GLN A 37 -7.90 16.58 -14.52
C GLN A 37 -8.35 15.11 -14.50
N PRO A 38 -9.11 14.68 -13.47
CA PRO A 38 -9.57 13.30 -13.40
C PRO A 38 -10.57 12.99 -14.51
N THR A 39 -10.51 11.77 -15.03
CA THR A 39 -11.38 11.29 -16.11
C THR A 39 -12.32 10.19 -15.61
N CYS A 40 -13.49 10.09 -16.22
CA CYS A 40 -14.41 9.01 -15.96
C CYS A 40 -13.88 7.70 -16.55
N PRO A 41 -13.72 6.61 -15.77
CA PRO A 41 -13.18 5.35 -16.28
C PRO A 41 -14.11 4.65 -17.28
N GLN A 42 -15.40 5.03 -17.35
CA GLN A 42 -16.37 4.41 -18.25
C GLN A 42 -16.50 5.12 -19.58
N CYS A 43 -16.43 6.46 -19.62
CA CYS A 43 -16.62 7.23 -20.85
C CYS A 43 -15.42 8.09 -21.26
N GLY A 44 -14.36 8.18 -20.43
CA GLY A 44 -13.17 8.99 -20.71
C GLY A 44 -13.37 10.51 -20.55
N GLU A 45 -14.58 10.97 -20.25
CA GLU A 45 -14.90 12.39 -20.08
C GLU A 45 -14.23 12.97 -18.82
N HIS A 46 -13.78 14.22 -18.90
CA HIS A 46 -13.18 14.91 -17.77
C HIS A 46 -14.24 15.32 -16.75
N PHE A 47 -13.97 15.04 -15.47
CA PHE A 47 -14.78 15.59 -14.40
C PHE A 47 -14.51 17.09 -14.23
N THR A 48 -15.54 17.88 -13.97
CA THR A 48 -15.32 19.21 -13.39
C THR A 48 -14.76 19.07 -11.97
N TRP A 49 -13.93 20.02 -11.53
CA TRP A 49 -13.38 19.96 -10.17
C TRP A 49 -14.47 19.94 -9.09
N GLN A 50 -15.60 20.61 -9.33
CA GLN A 50 -16.74 20.61 -8.42
C GLN A 50 -17.39 19.24 -8.34
N ASP A 51 -17.68 18.60 -9.46
CA ASP A 51 -18.31 17.27 -9.48
C ASP A 51 -17.39 16.21 -8.89
N TYR A 52 -16.08 16.35 -9.12
CA TYR A 52 -15.10 15.45 -8.52
C TYR A 52 -15.02 15.59 -7.01
N LEU A 53 -14.98 16.83 -6.48
CA LEU A 53 -14.90 17.15 -5.06
C LEU A 53 -16.14 16.67 -4.28
N PHE A 54 -17.33 16.82 -4.88
CA PHE A 54 -18.60 16.45 -4.25
C PHE A 54 -19.07 15.04 -4.62
N PHE A 55 -18.20 14.22 -5.22
CA PHE A 55 -18.49 12.83 -5.60
C PHE A 55 -19.72 12.66 -6.48
N ARG A 56 -20.04 13.64 -7.32
CA ARG A 56 -21.17 13.60 -8.25
C ARG A 56 -20.88 12.64 -9.41
N ALA A 57 -21.96 12.16 -10.05
CA ALA A 57 -21.87 11.40 -11.29
C ALA A 57 -21.19 12.24 -12.40
N CYS A 58 -20.59 11.58 -13.40
CA CYS A 58 -20.07 12.28 -14.55
C CYS A 58 -21.22 12.88 -15.39
N GLN A 59 -20.90 13.79 -16.31
CA GLN A 59 -21.91 14.45 -17.16
C GLN A 59 -22.79 13.48 -17.98
N ASN A 60 -22.24 12.28 -18.28
CA ASN A 60 -22.95 11.19 -18.94
C ASN A 60 -23.73 10.27 -17.99
N GLY A 61 -23.90 10.64 -16.72
CA GLY A 61 -24.71 9.91 -15.74
C GLY A 61 -24.06 8.68 -15.10
N HIS A 62 -22.77 8.39 -15.36
CA HIS A 62 -22.09 7.27 -14.74
C HIS A 62 -21.84 7.53 -13.26
N SER A 63 -22.27 6.61 -12.39
CA SER A 63 -22.05 6.68 -10.96
C SER A 63 -20.60 6.47 -10.58
N ARG A 64 -20.17 7.04 -9.44
CA ARG A 64 -18.83 6.84 -8.89
C ARG A 64 -18.67 5.43 -8.35
N GLN A 65 -17.44 4.90 -8.45
CA GLN A 65 -17.11 3.56 -7.94
C GLN A 65 -17.28 3.47 -6.42
N THR A 66 -17.74 2.31 -5.96
CA THR A 66 -17.90 2.01 -4.52
C THR A 66 -16.58 2.14 -3.74
N ARG A 67 -15.43 1.85 -4.37
CA ARG A 67 -14.10 2.04 -3.81
C ARG A 67 -13.92 3.42 -3.18
N LEU A 68 -14.38 4.47 -3.86
CA LEU A 68 -14.22 5.85 -3.44
C LEU A 68 -14.80 6.10 -2.04
N TRP A 69 -15.98 5.56 -1.77
CA TRP A 69 -16.63 5.68 -0.46
C TRP A 69 -15.93 4.83 0.60
N ILE A 70 -15.45 3.63 0.23
CA ILE A 70 -14.70 2.77 1.16
C ILE A 70 -13.43 3.48 1.60
N VAL A 71 -12.63 4.01 0.66
CA VAL A 71 -11.42 4.78 0.97
C VAL A 71 -11.74 5.98 1.84
N GLN A 72 -12.79 6.74 1.49
CA GLN A 72 -13.18 7.93 2.24
C GLN A 72 -13.53 7.62 3.70
N ILE A 73 -14.33 6.58 3.94
CA ILE A 73 -14.74 6.18 5.29
C ILE A 73 -13.55 5.64 6.08
N VAL A 74 -12.73 4.78 5.49
CA VAL A 74 -11.56 4.20 6.15
C VAL A 74 -10.56 5.27 6.55
N ILE A 75 -10.25 6.21 5.66
CA ILE A 75 -9.28 7.27 5.94
C ILE A 75 -9.83 8.28 6.96
N LEU A 76 -11.11 8.59 6.91
CA LEU A 76 -11.75 9.41 7.92
C LEU A 76 -11.64 8.77 9.32
N ALA A 77 -11.97 7.48 9.43
CA ALA A 77 -11.83 6.72 10.68
C ALA A 77 -10.36 6.66 11.15
N ALA A 78 -9.42 6.42 10.24
CA ALA A 78 -7.99 6.40 10.54
C ALA A 78 -7.48 7.77 11.02
N SER A 79 -7.95 8.88 10.42
CA SER A 79 -7.62 10.23 10.85
C SER A 79 -8.11 10.52 12.26
N VAL A 80 -9.38 10.19 12.57
CA VAL A 80 -9.95 10.34 13.91
C VAL A 80 -9.21 9.48 14.94
N TYR A 81 -8.90 8.23 14.58
CA TYR A 81 -8.10 7.35 15.43
C TYR A 81 -6.71 7.93 15.72
N THR A 82 -6.00 8.41 14.69
CA THR A 82 -4.68 9.02 14.83
C THR A 82 -4.72 10.31 15.64
N TRP A 83 -5.83 11.05 15.61
CA TRP A 83 -6.04 12.20 16.48
C TRP A 83 -6.13 11.82 17.97
N ILE A 84 -6.91 10.76 18.25
CA ILE A 84 -7.12 10.29 19.65
C ILE A 84 -5.87 9.57 20.18
N LYS A 85 -5.18 8.81 19.31
CA LYS A 85 -4.00 8.03 19.64
C LYS A 85 -2.89 8.27 18.60
N PRO A 86 -2.23 9.43 18.65
CA PRO A 86 -1.17 9.72 17.69
C PRO A 86 0.01 8.74 17.89
N PRO A 87 0.66 8.31 16.80
CA PRO A 87 1.84 7.48 16.91
C PRO A 87 2.94 8.24 17.66
N SER A 88 3.64 7.51 18.53
CA SER A 88 4.68 8.09 19.39
C SER A 88 5.75 8.79 18.53
N LYS A 89 6.16 9.99 18.96
CA LYS A 89 7.14 10.87 18.30
C LYS A 89 6.71 11.51 16.96
N LEU A 90 5.76 10.93 16.22
CA LEU A 90 5.30 11.50 14.93
C LEU A 90 4.20 12.54 15.11
N GLY A 91 3.37 12.37 16.13
CA GLY A 91 2.18 13.22 16.31
C GLY A 91 1.12 12.99 15.23
N TYR A 92 0.10 13.85 15.22
CA TYR A 92 -1.02 13.71 14.30
C TYR A 92 -0.64 13.99 12.84
N PHE A 93 0.04 15.11 12.57
CA PHE A 93 0.26 15.57 11.18
C PHE A 93 1.19 14.66 10.40
N LEU A 94 2.33 14.24 10.96
CA LEU A 94 3.21 13.27 10.28
C LEU A 94 2.54 11.90 10.19
N GLY A 95 1.77 11.49 11.21
CA GLY A 95 0.97 10.28 11.16
C GLY A 95 -0.06 10.33 10.03
N LEU A 96 -0.83 11.42 9.90
CA LEU A 96 -1.80 11.56 8.82
C LEU A 96 -1.14 11.58 7.44
N LEU A 97 0.00 12.28 7.29
CA LEU A 97 0.76 12.30 6.04
C LEU A 97 1.21 10.89 5.62
N LEU A 98 1.60 10.08 6.60
CA LEU A 98 1.98 8.69 6.37
C LEU A 98 0.77 7.83 5.97
N ILE A 99 -0.42 8.05 6.57
CA ILE A 99 -1.67 7.40 6.17
C ILE A 99 -2.02 7.75 4.72
N ILE A 100 -1.87 9.03 4.33
CA ILE A 100 -2.10 9.46 2.94
C ILE A 100 -1.16 8.71 2.00
N TYR A 101 0.13 8.67 2.30
CA TYR A 101 1.13 7.99 1.49
C TYR A 101 0.83 6.49 1.35
N PHE A 102 0.59 5.81 2.45
CA PHE A 102 0.21 4.39 2.46
C PHE A 102 -1.09 4.13 1.72
N GLY A 103 -2.09 4.99 1.91
CA GLY A 103 -3.38 4.87 1.23
C GLY A 103 -3.27 4.99 -0.29
N VAL A 104 -2.46 5.94 -0.78
CA VAL A 104 -2.20 6.10 -2.22
C VAL A 104 -1.56 4.85 -2.82
N ILE A 105 -0.46 4.36 -2.21
CA ILE A 105 0.21 3.16 -2.73
C ILE A 105 -0.68 1.93 -2.61
N PHE A 106 -1.37 1.77 -1.49
CA PHE A 106 -2.27 0.64 -1.25
C PHE A 106 -3.35 0.54 -2.33
N VAL A 107 -4.02 1.66 -2.64
CA VAL A 107 -5.09 1.67 -3.66
C VAL A 107 -4.52 1.43 -5.06
N ILE A 108 -3.42 2.12 -5.41
CA ILE A 108 -2.79 1.95 -6.73
C ILE A 108 -2.29 0.52 -6.93
N ASP A 109 -1.64 -0.07 -5.93
CA ASP A 109 -1.11 -1.42 -6.05
C ASP A 109 -2.23 -2.48 -6.07
N LEU A 110 -3.32 -2.26 -5.33
CA LEU A 110 -4.46 -3.17 -5.34
C LEU A 110 -5.20 -3.18 -6.70
N GLU A 111 -5.33 -2.01 -7.37
CA GLU A 111 -6.08 -1.87 -8.63
C GLU A 111 -5.20 -2.09 -9.86
N HIS A 112 -3.97 -1.60 -9.84
CA HIS A 112 -3.09 -1.55 -11.00
C HIS A 112 -1.85 -2.43 -10.89
N ARG A 113 -1.53 -2.91 -9.67
CA ARG A 113 -0.30 -3.70 -9.37
C ARG A 113 0.97 -2.96 -9.82
N LEU A 114 0.97 -1.65 -9.58
CA LEU A 114 2.04 -0.75 -10.01
C LEU A 114 2.56 0.07 -8.84
N ILE A 115 3.88 0.10 -8.69
CA ILE A 115 4.56 1.07 -7.83
C ILE A 115 5.18 2.13 -8.73
N LEU A 116 4.64 3.34 -8.64
CA LEU A 116 5.00 4.43 -9.55
C LEU A 116 6.27 5.16 -9.09
N HIS A 117 7.11 5.58 -10.04
CA HIS A 117 8.31 6.35 -9.74
C HIS A 117 8.04 7.64 -8.94
N PRO A 118 7.01 8.46 -9.27
CA PRO A 118 6.70 9.65 -8.46
C PRO A 118 6.39 9.32 -7.00
N THR A 119 5.62 8.27 -6.74
CA THR A 119 5.28 7.86 -5.37
C THR A 119 6.49 7.29 -4.64
N SER A 120 7.42 6.63 -5.36
CA SER A 120 8.67 6.12 -4.79
C SER A 120 9.60 7.24 -4.35
N ILE A 121 9.74 8.30 -5.16
CA ILE A 121 10.55 9.47 -4.81
C ILE A 121 9.98 10.16 -3.57
N VAL A 122 8.68 10.48 -3.57
CA VAL A 122 8.00 11.10 -2.42
C VAL A 122 8.14 10.22 -1.18
N GLY A 123 7.95 8.90 -1.34
CA GLY A 123 8.09 7.93 -0.26
C GLY A 123 9.48 7.86 0.35
N SER A 124 10.52 7.95 -0.47
CA SER A 124 11.92 7.95 0.01
C SER A 124 12.21 9.18 0.87
N PHE A 125 11.79 10.37 0.44
CA PHE A 125 11.92 11.60 1.23
C PHE A 125 11.08 11.54 2.51
N LEU A 126 9.82 11.11 2.41
CA LEU A 126 8.94 10.95 3.56
C LEU A 126 9.49 9.91 4.54
N GLY A 127 10.02 8.79 4.05
CA GLY A 127 10.62 7.73 4.85
C GLY A 127 11.84 8.21 5.62
N LEU A 128 12.71 8.99 4.99
CA LEU A 128 13.86 9.61 5.65
C LEU A 128 13.41 10.57 6.77
N ILE A 129 12.43 11.42 6.50
CA ILE A 129 11.95 12.41 7.50
C ILE A 129 11.27 11.67 8.66
N VAL A 130 10.28 10.84 8.36
CA VAL A 130 9.48 10.13 9.37
C VAL A 130 10.34 9.19 10.20
N GLY A 131 11.19 8.39 9.55
CA GLY A 131 12.10 7.47 10.24
C GLY A 131 13.08 8.20 11.14
N THR A 132 13.70 9.29 10.66
CA THR A 132 14.64 10.07 11.46
C THR A 132 13.97 10.68 12.69
N VAL A 133 12.73 11.17 12.57
CA VAL A 133 11.94 11.69 13.70
C VAL A 133 11.55 10.56 14.66
N ALA A 134 11.18 9.39 14.13
CA ALA A 134 10.70 8.27 14.95
C ALA A 134 11.82 7.59 15.75
N HIS A 135 12.98 7.34 15.17
CA HIS A 135 14.03 6.50 15.77
C HIS A 135 15.46 6.95 15.49
N GLY A 136 15.66 8.09 14.82
CA GLY A 136 16.97 8.67 14.49
C GLY A 136 17.50 8.17 13.14
N ILE A 137 18.56 8.84 12.66
CA ILE A 137 19.06 8.62 11.29
C ILE A 137 19.66 7.23 11.07
N TRP A 138 20.40 6.68 12.03
CA TRP A 138 21.07 5.38 11.85
C TRP A 138 20.09 4.22 11.72
N PRO A 139 19.11 4.01 12.62
CA PRO A 139 18.09 2.97 12.41
C PRO A 139 17.28 3.16 11.14
N THR A 140 17.04 4.41 10.71
CA THR A 140 16.37 4.72 9.43
C THR A 140 17.17 4.20 8.25
N LEU A 141 18.44 4.59 8.12
CA LEU A 141 19.29 4.15 7.00
C LEU A 141 19.54 2.64 7.02
N LEU A 142 19.80 2.06 8.18
CA LEU A 142 19.96 0.61 8.34
C LEU A 142 18.68 -0.14 8.00
N GLY A 143 17.51 0.42 8.34
CA GLY A 143 16.21 -0.17 7.97
C GLY A 143 15.99 -0.16 6.47
N GLY A 144 16.25 0.98 5.80
CA GLY A 144 16.17 1.08 4.34
C GLY A 144 17.14 0.13 3.64
N LEU A 145 18.41 0.11 4.07
CA LEU A 145 19.42 -0.80 3.52
C LEU A 145 19.07 -2.27 3.78
N GLY A 146 18.61 -2.59 5.00
CA GLY A 146 18.17 -3.94 5.36
C GLY A 146 17.00 -4.39 4.50
N GLY A 147 15.96 -3.56 4.34
CA GLY A 147 14.82 -3.84 3.46
C GLY A 147 15.25 -4.06 2.02
N LEU A 148 16.12 -3.19 1.50
CA LEU A 148 16.68 -3.33 0.14
C LEU A 148 17.42 -4.65 -0.05
N LEU A 149 18.37 -4.98 0.83
CA LEU A 149 19.20 -6.18 0.69
C LEU A 149 18.38 -7.46 0.82
N ILE A 150 17.42 -7.51 1.76
CA ILE A 150 16.55 -8.67 1.94
C ILE A 150 15.70 -8.88 0.68
N MET A 151 15.06 -7.82 0.18
CA MET A 151 14.22 -7.93 -1.02
C MET A 151 15.01 -8.19 -2.29
N LEU A 152 16.23 -7.66 -2.42
CA LEU A 152 17.13 -8.03 -3.53
C LEU A 152 17.50 -9.51 -3.46
N ALA A 153 17.73 -10.07 -2.28
CA ALA A 153 17.97 -11.51 -2.13
C ALA A 153 16.75 -12.33 -2.57
N PHE A 154 15.54 -11.97 -2.14
CA PHE A 154 14.31 -12.63 -2.60
C PHE A 154 14.08 -12.47 -4.10
N TYR A 155 14.32 -11.29 -4.66
CA TYR A 155 14.25 -11.04 -6.11
C TYR A 155 15.23 -11.92 -6.87
N GLY A 156 16.49 -11.99 -6.43
CA GLY A 156 17.50 -12.84 -7.02
C GLY A 156 17.14 -14.33 -6.98
N LEU A 157 16.60 -14.80 -5.84
CA LEU A 157 16.07 -16.17 -5.72
C LEU A 157 14.88 -16.41 -6.67
N GLY A 158 13.97 -15.44 -6.79
CA GLY A 158 12.85 -15.49 -7.72
C GLY A 158 13.33 -15.62 -9.18
N VAL A 159 14.28 -14.79 -9.60
CA VAL A 159 14.88 -14.85 -10.94
C VAL A 159 15.57 -16.19 -11.19
N LEU A 160 16.31 -16.70 -10.19
CA LEU A 160 16.97 -18.02 -10.30
C LEU A 160 15.94 -19.14 -10.46
N PHE A 161 14.87 -19.11 -9.66
CA PHE A 161 13.78 -20.09 -9.75
C PHE A 161 13.07 -20.05 -11.12
N THR A 162 12.75 -18.84 -11.59
CA THR A 162 12.13 -18.65 -12.91
C THR A 162 13.03 -19.20 -14.01
N ARG A 163 14.34 -18.92 -14.00
CA ARG A 163 15.30 -19.46 -14.97
C ARG A 163 15.37 -20.99 -14.97
N ILE A 164 15.35 -21.62 -13.79
CA ILE A 164 15.37 -23.08 -13.66
C ILE A 164 14.05 -23.67 -14.21
N ARG A 165 12.92 -23.07 -13.88
CA ARG A 165 11.59 -23.47 -14.35
C ARG A 165 11.49 -23.37 -15.87
N THR A 166 11.87 -22.22 -16.43
CA THR A 166 11.90 -21.94 -17.89
C THR A 166 12.71 -22.99 -18.63
N LYS A 167 13.94 -23.29 -18.17
CA LYS A 167 14.77 -24.34 -18.78
C LYS A 167 14.11 -25.72 -18.79
N ARG A 168 13.40 -26.07 -17.69
CA ARG A 168 12.67 -27.36 -17.60
C ARG A 168 11.46 -27.39 -18.54
N MET A 169 10.69 -26.30 -18.62
CA MET A 169 9.51 -26.22 -19.49
C MET A 169 9.91 -26.28 -20.98
N LEU A 170 10.97 -25.56 -21.38
CA LEU A 170 11.51 -25.62 -22.73
C LEU A 170 11.99 -27.05 -23.09
N ALA A 171 12.63 -27.75 -22.15
CA ALA A 171 13.05 -29.14 -22.35
C ALA A 171 11.87 -30.11 -22.52
N MET A 172 10.66 -29.75 -22.00
CA MET A 172 9.43 -30.51 -22.15
C MET A 172 8.56 -30.06 -23.35
N GLY A 173 9.01 -29.07 -24.14
CA GLY A 173 8.30 -28.53 -25.31
C GLY A 173 7.06 -27.69 -24.93
N GLN A 174 7.00 -27.17 -23.71
CA GLN A 174 5.90 -26.32 -23.25
C GLN A 174 6.19 -24.85 -23.50
N GLU A 175 5.14 -24.06 -23.80
CA GLU A 175 5.26 -22.60 -23.88
C GLU A 175 5.61 -22.03 -22.50
N VAL A 176 6.50 -21.05 -22.52
CA VAL A 176 7.00 -20.39 -21.30
C VAL A 176 6.28 -19.08 -21.13
N ASP A 177 5.60 -18.90 -20.00
CA ASP A 177 5.13 -17.60 -19.54
C ASP A 177 6.31 -16.85 -18.89
N ASP A 178 6.67 -15.69 -19.43
CA ASP A 178 7.74 -14.81 -18.93
C ASP A 178 7.28 -13.98 -17.69
N GLU A 179 6.50 -14.58 -16.82
CA GLU A 179 6.05 -13.88 -15.62
C GLU A 179 7.14 -13.86 -14.53
N GLU A 180 7.54 -12.67 -14.13
CA GLU A 180 8.50 -12.46 -13.03
C GLU A 180 7.85 -12.88 -11.69
N ALA A 181 8.54 -13.70 -10.91
CA ALA A 181 8.05 -14.19 -9.62
C ALA A 181 7.90 -13.10 -8.55
N LEU A 182 8.64 -11.98 -8.69
CA LEU A 182 8.60 -10.83 -7.78
C LEU A 182 8.81 -9.55 -8.59
N GLY A 183 7.97 -8.54 -8.40
CA GLY A 183 8.09 -7.25 -9.07
C GLY A 183 9.24 -6.41 -8.52
N SER A 184 9.97 -5.72 -9.40
CA SER A 184 11.01 -4.74 -9.00
C SER A 184 10.43 -3.59 -8.14
N GLY A 185 9.14 -3.31 -8.30
CA GLY A 185 8.40 -2.35 -7.48
C GLY A 185 8.36 -2.71 -6.00
N ASP A 186 8.20 -3.99 -5.66
CA ASP A 186 8.17 -4.47 -4.28
C ASP A 186 9.50 -4.21 -3.56
N VAL A 187 10.62 -4.31 -4.28
CA VAL A 187 11.96 -4.00 -3.74
C VAL A 187 12.03 -2.52 -3.33
N ILE A 188 11.54 -1.64 -4.18
CA ILE A 188 11.51 -0.18 -3.91
C ILE A 188 10.58 0.10 -2.72
N LEU A 189 9.38 -0.47 -2.72
CA LEU A 189 8.41 -0.27 -1.64
C LEU A 189 8.99 -0.70 -0.30
N VAL A 190 9.55 -1.90 -0.21
CA VAL A 190 10.11 -2.41 1.04
C VAL A 190 11.32 -1.59 1.51
N THR A 191 12.13 -1.06 0.57
CA THR A 191 13.20 -0.12 0.92
C THR A 191 12.63 1.12 1.61
N ILE A 192 11.55 1.69 1.07
CA ILE A 192 10.88 2.84 1.65
C ILE A 192 10.26 2.50 3.01
N LEU A 193 9.58 1.36 3.12
CA LEU A 193 9.04 0.88 4.40
C LEU A 193 10.16 0.67 5.42
N GLY A 194 11.33 0.19 5.00
CA GLY A 194 12.51 0.06 5.82
C GLY A 194 13.01 1.40 6.37
N LEU A 195 13.01 2.46 5.54
CA LEU A 195 13.30 3.81 6.02
C LEU A 195 12.29 4.29 7.06
N ILE A 196 10.99 4.00 6.87
CA ILE A 196 9.91 4.45 7.75
C ILE A 196 9.93 3.69 9.07
N VAL A 197 10.01 2.36 9.02
CA VAL A 197 9.88 1.46 10.18
C VAL A 197 11.21 1.35 10.95
N GLY A 198 12.33 1.42 10.23
CA GLY A 198 13.68 1.36 10.79
C GLY A 198 14.16 -0.06 11.12
N TRP A 199 15.45 -0.15 11.41
CA TRP A 199 16.09 -1.38 11.90
C TRP A 199 15.92 -1.51 13.44
N PRO A 200 15.63 -2.70 13.98
CA PRO A 200 15.44 -4.00 13.31
C PRO A 200 13.99 -4.31 12.89
N LEU A 201 13.04 -3.43 13.13
CA LEU A 201 11.60 -3.68 12.94
C LEU A 201 11.22 -4.03 11.49
N ILE A 202 12.04 -3.65 10.50
CA ILE A 202 11.79 -4.02 9.10
C ILE A 202 11.74 -5.55 8.90
N TRP A 203 12.51 -6.33 9.66
CA TRP A 203 12.45 -7.78 9.63
C TRP A 203 11.05 -8.31 9.99
N LEU A 204 10.46 -7.77 11.05
CA LEU A 204 9.12 -8.15 11.49
C LEU A 204 8.08 -7.70 10.46
N CYS A 205 8.26 -6.50 9.90
CA CYS A 205 7.39 -5.99 8.84
C CYS A 205 7.35 -6.94 7.64
N LEU A 206 8.50 -7.40 7.17
CA LEU A 206 8.61 -8.35 6.06
C LEU A 206 8.03 -9.72 6.43
N LEU A 207 8.42 -10.27 7.56
CA LEU A 207 7.95 -11.57 8.02
C LEU A 207 6.42 -11.63 8.09
N TYR A 208 5.80 -10.66 8.79
CA TYR A 208 4.35 -10.63 8.92
C TYR A 208 3.65 -10.27 7.60
N GLY A 209 4.27 -9.43 6.75
CA GLY A 209 3.73 -9.14 5.42
C GLY A 209 3.65 -10.39 4.54
N ILE A 210 4.71 -11.19 4.51
CA ILE A 210 4.74 -12.46 3.77
C ILE A 210 3.73 -13.46 4.36
N LEU A 211 3.66 -13.57 5.69
CA LEU A 211 2.69 -14.47 6.35
C LEU A 211 1.24 -14.07 6.07
N LEU A 212 0.92 -12.78 6.15
CA LEU A 212 -0.41 -12.26 5.81
C LEU A 212 -0.77 -12.49 4.35
N GLY A 213 0.15 -12.21 3.43
CA GLY A 213 -0.05 -12.46 2.00
C GLY A 213 -0.25 -13.96 1.71
N GLY A 214 0.55 -14.82 2.33
CA GLY A 214 0.43 -16.27 2.23
C GLY A 214 -0.89 -16.80 2.78
N LEU A 215 -1.31 -16.30 3.96
CA LEU A 215 -2.58 -16.69 4.58
C LEU A 215 -3.78 -16.27 3.72
N PHE A 216 -3.74 -15.05 3.18
CA PHE A 216 -4.80 -14.55 2.30
C PHE A 216 -4.87 -15.35 0.99
N SER A 217 -3.70 -15.67 0.40
CA SER A 217 -3.61 -16.51 -0.78
C SER A 217 -4.19 -17.90 -0.53
N LEU A 218 -3.85 -18.50 0.62
CA LEU A 218 -4.40 -19.80 1.04
C LEU A 218 -5.92 -19.75 1.18
N PHE A 219 -6.43 -18.69 1.81
CA PHE A 219 -7.87 -18.48 1.97
C PHE A 219 -8.59 -18.39 0.61
N ILE A 220 -8.06 -17.63 -0.34
CA ILE A 220 -8.63 -17.54 -1.70
C ILE A 220 -8.62 -18.88 -2.39
N ILE A 221 -7.52 -19.63 -2.34
CA ILE A 221 -7.41 -20.96 -2.96
C ILE A 221 -8.44 -21.92 -2.35
N LEU A 222 -8.53 -21.98 -1.03
CA LEU A 222 -9.52 -22.82 -0.35
C LEU A 222 -10.95 -22.43 -0.74
N TRP A 223 -11.26 -21.16 -0.80
CA TRP A 223 -12.58 -20.67 -1.21
C TRP A 223 -12.90 -21.05 -2.67
N LEU A 224 -11.95 -20.94 -3.59
CA LEU A 224 -12.11 -21.35 -4.99
C LEU A 224 -12.34 -22.85 -5.12
N ILE A 225 -11.63 -23.66 -4.35
CA ILE A 225 -11.80 -25.12 -4.33
C ILE A 225 -13.21 -25.48 -3.80
N LEU A 226 -13.61 -24.90 -2.66
CA LEU A 226 -14.91 -25.17 -2.04
C LEU A 226 -16.09 -24.68 -2.88
N SER A 227 -15.92 -23.58 -3.63
CA SER A 227 -16.95 -23.04 -4.53
C SER A 227 -17.03 -23.77 -5.88
N GLY A 228 -16.19 -24.77 -6.15
CA GLY A 228 -16.15 -25.50 -7.43
C GLY A 228 -15.70 -24.65 -8.63
N ARG A 229 -15.20 -23.43 -8.38
CA ARG A 229 -14.74 -22.49 -9.41
C ARG A 229 -13.25 -22.61 -9.71
N TYR A 230 -12.59 -23.60 -9.15
CA TYR A 230 -11.19 -23.87 -9.37
C TYR A 230 -10.95 -24.33 -10.82
N LYS A 231 -10.41 -23.43 -11.66
CA LYS A 231 -9.89 -23.75 -13.01
C LYS A 231 -8.36 -23.80 -12.91
N ASN A 232 -7.72 -24.59 -13.78
CA ASN A 232 -6.25 -24.78 -13.81
C ASN A 232 -5.45 -23.46 -13.82
N ASN A 233 -6.05 -22.36 -14.28
CA ASN A 233 -5.41 -21.03 -14.32
C ASN A 233 -5.60 -20.21 -13.01
N ALA A 234 -6.35 -20.71 -12.03
CA ALA A 234 -6.58 -19.96 -10.77
C ALA A 234 -5.33 -19.85 -9.89
N LEU A 235 -4.37 -20.77 -10.04
CA LEU A 235 -3.06 -20.71 -9.36
C LEU A 235 -2.16 -19.60 -9.89
N MET A 236 -2.45 -19.04 -11.06
CA MET A 236 -1.69 -17.96 -11.69
C MET A 236 -2.24 -16.57 -11.37
N THR A 237 -3.19 -16.45 -10.45
CA THR A 237 -3.67 -15.12 -10.02
C THR A 237 -2.60 -14.48 -9.15
N PHE A 238 -1.79 -13.61 -9.74
CA PHE A 238 -0.81 -12.82 -9.00
C PHE A 238 -1.51 -11.93 -7.99
N ILE A 239 -1.21 -12.13 -6.72
CA ILE A 239 -1.68 -11.31 -5.62
C ILE A 239 -0.59 -10.27 -5.32
N PRO A 240 -0.89 -8.94 -5.38
CA PRO A 240 0.10 -7.93 -5.07
C PRO A 240 0.53 -8.06 -3.60
N TYR A 241 1.84 -8.10 -3.33
CA TYR A 241 2.38 -8.18 -1.97
C TYR A 241 2.43 -6.84 -1.27
N GLY A 242 2.49 -5.74 -2.01
CA GLY A 242 2.56 -4.38 -1.47
C GLY A 242 1.53 -4.05 -0.41
N PRO A 243 0.23 -4.35 -0.60
CA PRO A 243 -0.80 -4.10 0.40
C PRO A 243 -0.52 -4.76 1.75
N TYR A 244 0.01 -5.98 1.77
CA TYR A 244 0.31 -6.70 3.02
C TYR A 244 1.50 -6.09 3.76
N PHE A 245 2.55 -5.66 3.04
CA PHE A 245 3.66 -4.93 3.63
C PHE A 245 3.21 -3.59 4.22
N ILE A 246 2.31 -2.86 3.53
CA ILE A 246 1.75 -1.61 4.02
C ILE A 246 0.89 -1.84 5.28
N ILE A 247 0.06 -2.89 5.30
CA ILE A 247 -0.73 -3.25 6.48
C ILE A 247 0.18 -3.52 7.67
N THR A 248 1.22 -4.33 7.49
CA THR A 248 2.15 -4.66 8.60
C THR A 248 2.93 -3.46 9.07
N ALA A 249 3.43 -2.61 8.17
CA ALA A 249 4.07 -1.36 8.53
C ALA A 249 3.12 -0.44 9.32
N SER A 250 1.86 -0.35 8.88
CA SER A 250 0.81 0.41 9.59
C SER A 250 0.54 -0.14 10.98
N LEU A 251 0.47 -1.47 11.13
CA LEU A 251 0.29 -2.11 12.44
C LEU A 251 1.46 -1.79 13.39
N ILE A 252 2.70 -1.85 12.90
CA ILE A 252 3.89 -1.53 13.71
C ILE A 252 3.85 -0.08 14.19
N ILE A 253 3.45 0.86 13.34
CA ILE A 253 3.52 2.29 13.62
C ILE A 253 2.34 2.76 14.47
N TYR A 254 1.11 2.34 14.13
CA TYR A 254 -0.12 2.84 14.78
C TYR A 254 -0.61 1.96 15.92
N PHE A 255 -0.19 0.68 15.97
CA PHE A 255 -0.61 -0.29 16.98
C PHE A 255 0.57 -1.01 17.66
N PRO A 256 1.57 -0.30 18.21
CA PRO A 256 2.77 -0.92 18.77
C PRO A 256 2.47 -1.89 19.92
N LYS A 257 1.35 -1.70 20.63
CA LYS A 257 0.92 -2.63 21.70
C LYS A 257 0.52 -4.01 21.18
N LEU A 258 -0.03 -4.10 19.96
CA LEU A 258 -0.32 -5.39 19.34
C LEU A 258 0.97 -6.14 18.99
N LEU A 259 1.99 -5.42 18.56
CA LEU A 259 3.30 -6.00 18.28
C LEU A 259 3.94 -6.58 19.54
N ALA A 260 3.85 -5.87 20.67
CA ALA A 260 4.38 -6.31 21.96
C ALA A 260 3.69 -7.59 22.51
N LEU A 261 2.46 -7.90 22.08
CA LEU A 261 1.79 -9.16 22.42
C LEU A 261 2.30 -10.35 21.60
N ILE A 262 2.81 -10.08 20.39
CA ILE A 262 3.23 -11.12 19.44
C ILE A 262 4.74 -11.38 19.55
N VAL A 263 5.51 -10.36 19.92
CA VAL A 263 6.96 -10.46 20.16
C VAL A 263 7.20 -10.17 21.64
N PRO A 264 7.23 -11.21 22.49
CA PRO A 264 7.66 -11.03 23.87
C PRO A 264 9.12 -10.57 23.87
N GLY A 265 9.36 -9.40 24.47
CA GLY A 265 10.69 -8.80 24.64
C GLY A 265 11.56 -9.56 25.61
#